data_d497856004606701863fa3b1ecbae6f1
#
_entry.id   d497856004606701863fa3b1ecbae6f1
#
_cell.length_a   1.000
_cell.length_b   1.000
_cell.length_c   1.000
_cell.angle_alpha   90.00
_cell.angle_beta   90.00
_cell.angle_gamma   90.00
#
_symmetry.space_group_name_H-M   'P 1'
#
loop_
_entity.id
_entity.type
_entity.pdbx_description
1 polymer ?
#
loop_
_entity_poly.entity_id
_entity_poly.type
_entity_poly.pdbx_seq_one_letter_code
_entity_poly.pdbx_strand_id
1 'polypeptide(L)'
;LEVKISPARKANYVKFEKAIQSFPEVTEACMMTGPYDYLVKVVMADIDAYNEFISERMIPLDIVGDFRTSVQVRNIKDGKGLPLGHIQG
;
A
#
# COMPACT_ATOMS: atom_id res chain seq x y z
N LEU A 1 -3.68 -1.68 2.90
CA LEU A 1 -3.31 -0.39 3.46
C LEU A 1 -3.54 0.70 2.43
N GLU A 2 -4.43 1.62 2.75
CA GLU A 2 -4.70 2.78 1.92
C GLU A 2 -4.02 3.98 2.55
N VAL A 3 -3.34 4.78 1.74
CA VAL A 3 -2.49 5.85 2.23
C VAL A 3 -2.85 7.16 1.54
N LYS A 4 -2.94 8.22 2.34
CA LYS A 4 -3.12 9.58 1.84
C LYS A 4 -1.85 10.38 2.07
N ILE A 5 -1.36 11.01 1.03
CA ILE A 5 -0.16 11.86 1.12
C ILE A 5 -0.56 13.27 1.53
N SER A 6 0.17 13.84 2.47
CA SER A 6 -0.07 15.21 2.95
C SER A 6 1.25 15.86 3.34
N PRO A 7 1.52 17.10 2.89
CA PRO A 7 0.75 17.82 1.87
C PRO A 7 0.86 17.19 0.49
N ALA A 8 -0.18 17.41 -0.32
CA ALA A 8 -0.26 16.82 -1.66
C ALA A 8 0.63 17.59 -2.62
N ARG A 9 1.90 17.24 -2.64
CA ARG A 9 2.91 17.86 -3.51
C ARG A 9 3.64 16.78 -4.27
N LYS A 10 4.04 17.11 -5.50
CA LYS A 10 4.76 16.15 -6.35
C LYS A 10 5.96 15.53 -5.63
N ALA A 11 6.74 16.35 -4.94
CA ALA A 11 7.93 15.88 -4.22
C ALA A 11 7.58 14.82 -3.18
N ASN A 12 6.42 14.93 -2.54
CA ASN A 12 5.99 13.98 -1.52
C ASN A 12 5.53 12.66 -2.15
N TYR A 13 4.86 12.72 -3.31
CA TYR A 13 4.50 11.50 -4.03
C TYR A 13 5.74 10.76 -4.49
N VAL A 14 6.72 11.47 -5.03
CA VAL A 14 7.99 10.87 -5.46
C VAL A 14 8.70 10.23 -4.27
N LYS A 15 8.75 10.94 -3.14
CA LYS A 15 9.39 10.43 -1.92
C LYS A 15 8.71 9.15 -1.44
N PHE A 16 7.38 9.13 -1.42
CA PHE A 16 6.62 7.97 -0.99
C PHE A 16 6.86 6.78 -1.91
N GLU A 17 6.77 6.99 -3.21
CA GLU A 17 6.94 5.90 -4.18
C GLU A 17 8.33 5.30 -4.11
N LYS A 18 9.34 6.14 -3.90
CA LYS A 18 10.70 5.66 -3.74
C LYS A 18 10.88 4.85 -2.47
N ALA A 19 10.30 5.32 -1.36
CA ALA A 19 10.39 4.63 -0.08
C ALA A 19 9.71 3.26 -0.14
N ILE A 20 8.52 3.20 -0.73
CA ILE A 20 7.74 1.96 -0.84
C ILE A 20 8.53 0.90 -1.60
N GLN A 21 9.25 1.29 -2.64
CA GLN A 21 10.06 0.34 -3.42
C GLN A 21 11.19 -0.26 -2.60
N SER A 22 11.63 0.42 -1.55
CA SER A 22 12.72 -0.06 -0.69
C SER A 22 12.25 -0.95 0.46
N PHE A 23 10.95 -1.06 0.71
CA PHE A 23 10.43 -1.83 1.82
C PHE A 23 10.14 -3.27 1.39
N PRO A 24 10.90 -4.25 1.91
CA PRO A 24 10.69 -5.65 1.48
C PRO A 24 9.33 -6.22 1.85
N GLU A 25 8.67 -5.65 2.87
CA GLU A 25 7.35 -6.10 3.28
C GLU A 25 6.27 -5.76 2.26
N VAL A 26 6.51 -4.79 1.40
CA VAL A 26 5.53 -4.35 0.40
C VAL A 26 5.64 -5.25 -0.82
N THR A 27 4.55 -5.92 -1.15
CA THR A 27 4.50 -6.81 -2.31
C THR A 27 3.91 -6.15 -3.55
N GLU A 28 2.99 -5.21 -3.34
CA GLU A 28 2.35 -4.48 -4.44
C GLU A 28 1.97 -3.10 -3.96
N ALA A 29 1.97 -2.14 -4.85
CA ALA A 29 1.47 -0.81 -4.56
C ALA A 29 0.96 -0.18 -5.85
N CYS A 30 -0.13 0.56 -5.76
CA CYS A 30 -0.67 1.28 -6.91
C CYS A 30 -1.25 2.62 -6.49
N MET A 31 -1.27 3.55 -7.44
CA MET A 31 -1.90 4.84 -7.25
C MET A 31 -3.40 4.69 -7.48
N MET A 32 -4.20 5.40 -6.68
CA MET A 32 -5.65 5.34 -6.75
C MET A 32 -6.24 6.72 -6.94
N THR A 33 -7.45 6.75 -7.47
CA THR A 33 -8.28 7.95 -7.40
C THR A 33 -9.22 7.80 -6.19
N GLY A 34 -9.75 8.93 -5.71
CA GLY A 34 -10.66 8.93 -4.57
C GLY A 34 -10.03 9.51 -3.32
N PRO A 35 -10.54 9.15 -2.13
CA PRO A 35 -10.09 9.78 -0.90
C PRO A 35 -8.67 9.42 -0.46
N TYR A 36 -8.13 8.32 -0.96
CA TYR A 36 -6.75 7.91 -0.68
C TYR A 36 -5.94 7.90 -1.95
N ASP A 37 -4.64 8.12 -1.83
CA ASP A 37 -3.75 8.26 -2.99
C ASP A 37 -3.14 6.94 -3.42
N TYR A 38 -2.88 6.03 -2.48
CA TYR A 38 -2.21 4.77 -2.77
C TYR A 38 -2.87 3.59 -2.06
N LEU A 39 -2.87 2.45 -2.73
CA LEU A 39 -3.19 1.17 -2.12
C LEU A 39 -1.90 0.37 -2.06
N VAL A 40 -1.50 -0.01 -0.85
CA VAL A 40 -0.25 -0.71 -0.61
C VAL A 40 -0.56 -2.07 0.00
N LYS A 41 -0.05 -3.13 -0.63
CA LYS A 41 -0.22 -4.48 -0.11
C LYS A 41 1.05 -4.90 0.60
N VAL A 42 0.91 -5.25 1.88
CA VAL A 42 2.03 -5.70 2.70
C VAL A 42 1.76 -7.10 3.20
N VAL A 43 2.82 -7.87 3.40
CA VAL A 43 2.73 -9.22 3.95
C VAL A 43 3.54 -9.26 5.23
N MET A 44 2.87 -9.60 6.34
CA MET A 44 3.46 -9.62 7.67
C MET A 44 3.11 -10.95 8.35
N ALA A 45 3.96 -11.33 9.30
CA ALA A 45 3.73 -12.56 10.06
C ALA A 45 2.53 -12.45 10.99
N ASP A 46 2.33 -11.27 11.59
CA ASP A 46 1.25 -11.03 12.56
C ASP A 46 0.97 -9.54 12.67
N ILE A 47 0.00 -9.20 13.52
CA ILE A 47 -0.42 -7.81 13.68
C ILE A 47 0.64 -6.97 14.39
N ASP A 48 1.45 -7.58 15.25
CA ASP A 48 2.52 -6.85 15.93
C ASP A 48 3.59 -6.41 14.94
N ALA A 49 3.94 -7.29 13.99
CA ALA A 49 4.87 -6.96 12.91
C ALA A 49 4.32 -5.82 12.05
N TYR A 50 3.02 -5.82 11.81
CA TYR A 50 2.38 -4.75 11.04
C TYR A 50 2.46 -3.42 11.79
N ASN A 51 2.15 -3.42 13.09
CA ASN A 51 2.23 -2.20 13.89
C ASN A 51 3.64 -1.64 13.91
N GLU A 52 4.63 -2.53 14.00
CA GLU A 52 6.04 -2.13 13.95
C GLU A 52 6.39 -1.52 12.60
N PHE A 53 5.90 -2.11 11.50
CA PHE A 53 6.11 -1.59 10.16
C PHE A 53 5.56 -0.16 10.05
N ILE A 54 4.35 0.08 10.51
CA ILE A 54 3.75 1.41 10.48
C ILE A 54 4.59 2.39 11.28
N SER A 55 4.97 2.02 12.50
CA SER A 55 5.70 2.92 13.40
C SER A 55 7.11 3.23 12.91
N GLU A 56 7.79 2.26 12.33
CA GLU A 56 9.20 2.41 11.98
C GLU A 56 9.46 2.79 10.55
N ARG A 57 8.50 2.53 9.65
CA ARG A 57 8.70 2.80 8.23
C ARG A 57 7.77 3.85 7.66
N MET A 58 6.50 3.79 8.02
CA MET A 58 5.51 4.68 7.43
C MET A 58 5.48 6.05 8.11
N ILE A 59 5.40 6.05 9.43
CA ILE A 59 5.32 7.32 10.18
C ILE A 59 6.57 8.19 9.98
N PRO A 60 7.79 7.63 10.02
CA PRO A 60 8.99 8.47 9.82
C PRO A 60 9.10 9.14 8.46
N LEU A 61 8.33 8.71 7.46
CA LEU A 61 8.32 9.39 6.17
C LEU A 61 7.79 10.81 6.27
N ASP A 62 6.96 11.07 7.27
CA ASP A 62 6.42 12.41 7.57
C ASP A 62 5.64 13.06 6.42
N ILE A 63 5.10 12.22 5.54
CA ILE A 63 4.28 12.67 4.42
C ILE A 63 2.98 11.89 4.32
N VAL A 64 2.73 11.01 5.29
CA VAL A 64 1.49 10.24 5.36
C VAL A 64 0.52 11.00 6.24
N GLY A 65 -0.48 11.63 5.65
CA GLY A 65 -1.46 12.43 6.37
C GLY A 65 -2.53 11.58 7.02
N ASP A 66 -2.85 10.45 6.41
CA ASP A 66 -3.85 9.53 6.91
C ASP A 66 -3.63 8.17 6.26
N PHE A 67 -4.04 7.12 6.95
CA PHE A 67 -4.00 5.78 6.36
C PHE A 67 -5.11 4.92 6.94
N ARG A 68 -5.52 3.92 6.18
CA ARG A 68 -6.58 2.99 6.59
C ARG A 68 -6.10 1.56 6.34
N THR A 69 -6.19 0.73 7.37
CA THR A 69 -5.78 -0.65 7.29
C THR A 69 -6.97 -1.55 6.99
N SER A 70 -6.77 -2.47 6.05
CA SER A 70 -7.72 -3.55 5.80
C SER A 70 -6.93 -4.84 5.78
N VAL A 71 -7.46 -5.85 6.43
CA VAL A 71 -6.81 -7.16 6.49
C VAL A 71 -7.57 -8.14 5.63
N GLN A 72 -6.87 -8.75 4.68
CA GLN A 72 -7.47 -9.79 3.86
C GLN A 72 -7.55 -11.07 4.69
N VAL A 73 -8.77 -11.55 4.90
CA VAL A 73 -9.00 -12.73 5.73
C VAL A 73 -8.79 -14.01 4.92
N ARG A 74 -9.28 -14.03 3.68
CA ARG A 74 -9.07 -15.16 2.78
C ARG A 74 -9.37 -14.76 1.35
N ASN A 75 -8.80 -15.49 0.40
CA ASN A 75 -9.14 -15.35 -1.00
C ASN A 75 -10.36 -16.22 -1.31
N ILE A 76 -11.31 -15.64 -2.02
CA ILE A 76 -12.47 -16.37 -2.50
C ILE A 76 -12.21 -16.83 -3.93
N LYS A 77 -11.49 -16.01 -4.71
CA LYS A 77 -11.16 -16.31 -6.09
C LYS A 77 -9.74 -15.82 -6.36
N ASP A 78 -8.91 -16.67 -6.95
CA ASP A 78 -7.54 -16.30 -7.28
C ASP A 78 -7.52 -15.53 -8.60
N GLY A 79 -7.01 -14.32 -8.56
CA GLY A 79 -6.91 -13.46 -9.73
C GLY A 79 -5.97 -13.96 -10.82
N LYS A 80 -5.10 -14.92 -10.52
CA LYS A 80 -4.17 -15.45 -11.51
C LYS A 80 -4.86 -16.12 -12.67
N GLY A 81 -6.08 -16.61 -12.47
CA GLY A 81 -6.83 -17.28 -13.52
C GLY A 81 -7.60 -16.36 -14.43
N LEU A 82 -7.58 -15.06 -14.17
CA LEU A 82 -8.34 -14.12 -14.98
C LEU A 82 -7.68 -13.96 -16.35
N PRO A 83 -8.46 -14.11 -17.41
CA PRO A 83 -7.95 -13.78 -18.74
C PRO A 83 -7.76 -12.28 -18.81
N LEU A 84 -6.75 -11.89 -19.37
CA LEU A 84 -6.52 -10.47 -19.37
C LEU A 84 -6.57 -9.84 -20.69
N GLY A 85 -6.67 -10.17 -20.51
CA GLY A 85 -6.69 -9.96 -21.37
C GLY A 85 -7.12 -10.50 -21.63
N HIS A 86 -7.03 -10.78 -21.43
CA HIS A 86 -7.67 -11.49 -21.47
C HIS A 86 -8.66 -11.28 -20.97
N ILE A 87 -8.68 -11.12 -20.80
CA ILE A 87 -9.43 -11.10 -20.44
C ILE A 87 -10.02 -10.69 -20.07
N GLN A 88 -10.18 -10.79 -20.03
CA GLN A 88 -10.64 -10.88 -19.86
C GLN A 88 -11.09 -10.76 -19.54
N GLY A 89 -11.02 -10.88 -19.35
CA GLY A 89 -11.36 -11.23 -19.23
C GLY A 89 -11.39 -11.08 -19.06
#